data_61f3e65036da6cb0fcfd0fcafcf7560d
#
_entry.id   61f3e65036da6cb0fcfd0fcafcf7560d
#
_cell.length_a   1.000
_cell.length_b   1.000
_cell.length_c   1.000
_cell.angle_alpha   90.00
_cell.angle_beta   90.00
_cell.angle_gamma   90.00
#
_symmetry.space_group_name_H-M   'P 1'
#
loop_
_entity.id
_entity.type
_entity.pdbx_description
1 polymer ?
#
loop_
_entity_poly.entity_id
_entity_poly.type
_entity_poly.pdbx_seq_one_letter_code
_entity_poly.pdbx_strand_id
1 'polypeptide(L)'
;MKQLCHRNRDGSYGTQADRERILDLIANQLQEMGFRHMHATSLKPKHVEALVARWHGEEIAPATFKNRMAQLRWLAEKIGKQNVIARSNDAYGIPERVYVTNVSKAVELNPTKLESVTDPYTAMSLRLQSAFGLRREESIKIQPEWADRGDTIFLKASWAKGKREREIPIRNAEQRQLLDEAKQLAGTGSLIPRERTYVEQLQRFKAQCDEAGIDHVHGHRHHYSQTRYQELTGWACPAQGGPTSRQLTPEQMQIDRDARLTISGELGHNRESVTSIYLGR
;
A
#
# COMPACT_ATOMS: atom_id res chain seq x y z
N MET A 1 -20.11 -8.59 16.32
CA MET A 1 -19.13 -8.67 15.22
C MET A 1 -17.82 -9.31 15.64
N LYS A 2 -17.19 -8.91 16.75
CA LYS A 2 -15.89 -9.42 17.25
C LYS A 2 -15.79 -10.94 17.30
N GLN A 3 -16.78 -11.64 17.89
CA GLN A 3 -16.74 -13.10 17.97
C GLN A 3 -16.74 -13.79 16.60
N LEU A 4 -17.47 -13.25 15.64
CA LEU A 4 -17.52 -13.80 14.28
C LEU A 4 -16.19 -13.60 13.55
N CYS A 5 -15.57 -12.41 13.66
CA CYS A 5 -14.25 -12.12 13.13
C CYS A 5 -13.18 -13.01 13.79
N HIS A 6 -13.27 -13.21 15.11
CA HIS A 6 -12.32 -14.04 15.85
C HIS A 6 -12.38 -15.53 15.49
N ARG A 7 -13.57 -16.04 15.16
CA ARG A 7 -13.76 -17.43 14.71
C ARG A 7 -13.34 -17.66 13.25
N ASN A 8 -13.27 -16.61 12.45
CA ASN A 8 -12.98 -16.66 11.00
C ASN A 8 -11.75 -15.81 10.67
N ARG A 9 -10.56 -16.29 11.07
CA ARG A 9 -9.28 -15.60 10.93
C ARG A 9 -8.61 -15.80 9.57
N ASP A 10 -9.33 -15.58 8.50
CA ASP A 10 -8.80 -15.62 7.14
C ASP A 10 -8.13 -14.28 6.75
N GLY A 11 -7.06 -14.37 5.97
CA GLY A 11 -6.24 -13.23 5.56
C GLY A 11 -5.15 -12.85 6.57
N SER A 12 -4.41 -11.78 6.25
CA SER A 12 -3.35 -11.25 7.12
C SER A 12 -3.93 -10.60 8.39
N TYR A 13 -3.10 -10.43 9.42
CA TYR A 13 -3.49 -9.69 10.64
C TYR A 13 -4.07 -8.29 10.33
N GLY A 14 -3.45 -7.55 9.39
CA GLY A 14 -3.98 -6.26 8.95
C GLY A 14 -5.36 -6.37 8.29
N THR A 15 -5.58 -7.40 7.45
CA THR A 15 -6.88 -7.67 6.82
C THR A 15 -7.94 -8.00 7.87
N GLN A 16 -7.59 -8.78 8.89
CA GLN A 16 -8.49 -9.14 9.99
C GLN A 16 -8.88 -7.92 10.83
N ALA A 17 -7.91 -7.08 11.20
CA ALA A 17 -8.15 -5.85 11.95
C ALA A 17 -9.01 -4.84 11.17
N ASP A 18 -8.71 -4.62 9.87
CA ASP A 18 -9.53 -3.76 9.01
C ASP A 18 -10.95 -4.29 8.85
N ARG A 19 -11.12 -5.59 8.71
CA ARG A 19 -12.43 -6.24 8.64
C ARG A 19 -13.24 -5.99 9.89
N GLU A 20 -12.66 -6.24 11.07
CA GLU A 20 -13.33 -6.01 12.35
C GLU A 20 -13.76 -4.56 12.48
N ARG A 21 -12.86 -3.62 12.23
CA ARG A 21 -13.15 -2.18 12.27
C ARG A 21 -14.28 -1.78 11.32
N ILE A 22 -14.29 -2.29 10.09
CA ILE A 22 -15.34 -1.97 9.10
C ILE A 22 -16.67 -2.60 9.48
N LEU A 23 -16.69 -3.83 9.96
CA LEU A 23 -17.92 -4.49 10.38
C LEU A 23 -18.50 -3.88 11.66
N ASP A 24 -17.66 -3.40 12.58
CA ASP A 24 -18.13 -2.65 13.75
C ASP A 24 -18.71 -1.29 13.33
N LEU A 25 -18.09 -0.58 12.39
CA LEU A 25 -18.64 0.63 11.79
C LEU A 25 -20.03 0.37 11.17
N ILE A 26 -20.16 -0.70 10.38
CA ILE A 26 -21.42 -1.08 9.74
C ILE A 26 -22.50 -1.40 10.79
N ALA A 27 -22.16 -2.10 11.85
CA ALA A 27 -23.09 -2.42 12.93
C ALA A 27 -23.58 -1.14 13.64
N ASN A 28 -22.68 -0.21 13.93
CA ASN A 28 -23.03 1.08 14.54
C ASN A 28 -23.94 1.90 13.61
N GLN A 29 -23.64 1.98 12.32
CA GLN A 29 -24.48 2.68 11.34
C GLN A 29 -25.88 2.07 11.23
N LEU A 30 -26.02 0.75 11.25
CA LEU A 30 -27.33 0.10 11.28
C LEU A 30 -28.10 0.45 12.56
N GLN A 31 -27.42 0.47 13.71
CA GLN A 31 -28.05 0.86 14.97
C GLN A 31 -28.55 2.32 14.96
N GLU A 32 -27.73 3.24 14.44
CA GLU A 32 -28.08 4.66 14.25
C GLU A 32 -29.32 4.84 13.34
N MET A 33 -29.44 4.00 12.30
CA MET A 33 -30.58 3.99 11.39
C MET A 33 -31.83 3.28 11.96
N GLY A 34 -31.80 2.90 13.24
CA GLY A 34 -32.95 2.32 13.93
C GLY A 34 -33.04 0.79 13.89
N PHE A 35 -32.11 0.10 13.27
CA PHE A 35 -32.04 -1.39 13.28
C PHE A 35 -31.39 -1.89 14.58
N ARG A 36 -32.08 -1.65 15.72
CA ARG A 36 -31.59 -2.01 17.05
C ARG A 36 -31.77 -3.50 17.34
N HIS A 37 -30.95 -4.03 18.28
CA HIS A 37 -31.00 -5.43 18.74
C HIS A 37 -30.87 -6.49 17.63
N MET A 38 -30.14 -6.16 16.57
CA MET A 38 -29.96 -7.03 15.42
C MET A 38 -28.81 -8.02 15.64
N HIS A 39 -29.09 -9.31 15.51
CA HIS A 39 -28.02 -10.30 15.39
C HIS A 39 -27.42 -10.26 13.97
N ALA A 40 -26.14 -10.61 13.83
CA ALA A 40 -25.48 -10.68 12.51
C ALA A 40 -26.25 -11.60 11.53
N THR A 41 -26.77 -12.73 12.04
CA THR A 41 -27.60 -13.67 11.29
C THR A 41 -28.96 -13.12 10.84
N SER A 42 -29.38 -11.95 11.35
CA SER A 42 -30.63 -11.29 10.94
C SER A 42 -30.46 -10.36 9.74
N LEU A 43 -29.29 -10.33 9.10
CA LEU A 43 -29.03 -9.53 7.90
C LEU A 43 -30.06 -9.84 6.79
N LYS A 44 -30.64 -8.78 6.21
CA LYS A 44 -31.66 -8.83 5.14
C LYS A 44 -31.32 -7.80 4.07
N PRO A 45 -31.87 -7.90 2.84
CA PRO A 45 -31.65 -6.92 1.75
C PRO A 45 -31.88 -5.47 2.19
N LYS A 46 -32.98 -5.18 2.92
CA LYS A 46 -33.29 -3.83 3.42
C LYS A 46 -32.19 -3.18 4.25
N HIS A 47 -31.39 -3.97 4.98
CA HIS A 47 -30.26 -3.45 5.77
C HIS A 47 -29.09 -3.05 4.87
N VAL A 48 -28.85 -3.83 3.80
CA VAL A 48 -27.84 -3.53 2.80
C VAL A 48 -28.21 -2.27 2.02
N GLU A 49 -29.48 -2.17 1.60
CA GLU A 49 -30.02 -1.00 0.88
C GLU A 49 -29.93 0.28 1.73
N ALA A 50 -30.27 0.21 3.02
CA ALA A 50 -30.15 1.34 3.94
C ALA A 50 -28.68 1.81 4.09
N LEU A 51 -27.74 0.88 4.22
CA LEU A 51 -26.30 1.20 4.26
C LEU A 51 -25.82 1.82 2.96
N VAL A 52 -26.23 1.27 1.83
CA VAL A 52 -25.89 1.77 0.49
C VAL A 52 -26.43 3.19 0.30
N ALA A 53 -27.71 3.42 0.64
CA ALA A 53 -28.32 4.75 0.56
C ALA A 53 -27.58 5.77 1.44
N ARG A 54 -27.23 5.38 2.68
CA ARG A 54 -26.45 6.22 3.58
C ARG A 54 -25.07 6.55 2.98
N TRP A 55 -24.35 5.57 2.42
CA TRP A 55 -23.00 5.78 1.87
C TRP A 55 -23.01 6.61 0.59
N HIS A 56 -24.09 6.56 -0.19
CA HIS A 56 -24.31 7.51 -1.29
C HIS A 56 -24.54 8.93 -0.76
N GLY A 57 -25.37 9.10 0.28
CA GLY A 57 -25.61 10.40 0.89
C GLY A 57 -24.39 11.00 1.61
N GLU A 58 -23.49 10.15 2.13
CA GLU A 58 -22.21 10.57 2.71
C GLU A 58 -21.12 10.84 1.64
N GLU A 59 -21.40 10.62 0.35
CA GLU A 59 -20.49 10.81 -0.78
C GLU A 59 -19.11 10.14 -0.57
N ILE A 60 -19.09 8.97 0.07
CA ILE A 60 -17.83 8.29 0.36
C ILE A 60 -17.11 7.88 -0.94
N ALA A 61 -15.77 7.96 -0.91
CA ALA A 61 -14.95 7.60 -2.07
C ALA A 61 -15.27 6.18 -2.59
N PRO A 62 -15.31 5.95 -3.91
CA PRO A 62 -15.62 4.64 -4.52
C PRO A 62 -14.79 3.49 -3.96
N ALA A 63 -13.52 3.74 -3.62
CA ALA A 63 -12.64 2.75 -3.01
C ALA A 63 -13.11 2.33 -1.60
N THR A 64 -13.56 3.28 -0.79
CA THR A 64 -14.11 3.04 0.56
C THR A 64 -15.42 2.26 0.45
N PHE A 65 -16.29 2.64 -0.48
CA PHE A 65 -17.54 1.96 -0.74
C PHE A 65 -17.31 0.48 -1.12
N LYS A 66 -16.47 0.24 -2.13
CA LYS A 66 -16.12 -1.13 -2.57
C LYS A 66 -15.53 -1.96 -1.43
N ASN A 67 -14.70 -1.36 -0.58
CA ASN A 67 -14.13 -2.05 0.57
C ASN A 67 -15.21 -2.42 1.61
N ARG A 68 -16.09 -1.49 1.97
CA ARG A 68 -17.22 -1.76 2.88
C ARG A 68 -18.11 -2.88 2.34
N MET A 69 -18.46 -2.84 1.04
CA MET A 69 -19.24 -3.90 0.38
C MET A 69 -18.53 -5.26 0.37
N ALA A 70 -17.21 -5.29 0.21
CA ALA A 70 -16.44 -6.52 0.29
C ALA A 70 -16.54 -7.15 1.69
N GLN A 71 -16.47 -6.34 2.75
CA GLN A 71 -16.63 -6.85 4.11
C GLN A 71 -18.07 -7.30 4.42
N LEU A 72 -19.08 -6.62 3.86
CA LEU A 72 -20.48 -7.09 3.97
C LEU A 72 -20.71 -8.42 3.25
N ARG A 73 -20.12 -8.62 2.08
CA ARG A 73 -20.20 -9.89 1.35
C ARG A 73 -19.50 -11.01 2.11
N TRP A 74 -18.34 -10.71 2.69
CA TRP A 74 -17.63 -11.64 3.57
C TRP A 74 -18.50 -12.02 4.79
N LEU A 75 -19.13 -11.04 5.45
CA LEU A 75 -20.07 -11.30 6.54
C LEU A 75 -21.21 -12.21 6.09
N ALA A 76 -21.86 -11.87 4.98
CA ALA A 76 -22.97 -12.64 4.44
C ALA A 76 -22.57 -14.09 4.12
N GLU A 77 -21.35 -14.30 3.61
CA GLU A 77 -20.77 -15.64 3.40
C GLU A 77 -20.65 -16.42 4.72
N LYS A 78 -20.06 -15.81 5.75
CA LYS A 78 -19.83 -16.50 7.04
C LYS A 78 -21.10 -16.82 7.82
N ILE A 79 -22.20 -16.14 7.51
CA ILE A 79 -23.53 -16.43 8.13
C ILE A 79 -24.49 -17.17 7.18
N GLY A 80 -24.01 -17.64 6.01
CA GLY A 80 -24.83 -18.39 5.06
C GLY A 80 -25.92 -17.57 4.35
N LYS A 81 -25.71 -16.27 4.17
CA LYS A 81 -26.70 -15.33 3.59
C LYS A 81 -26.19 -14.56 2.36
N GLN A 82 -25.44 -15.21 1.50
CA GLN A 82 -24.86 -14.57 0.31
C GLN A 82 -25.94 -14.00 -0.64
N ASN A 83 -27.14 -14.58 -0.63
CA ASN A 83 -28.26 -14.17 -1.46
C ASN A 83 -28.91 -12.81 -1.08
N VAL A 84 -28.58 -12.25 0.10
CA VAL A 84 -29.11 -10.95 0.53
C VAL A 84 -28.30 -9.77 -0.02
N ILE A 85 -27.16 -10.02 -0.67
CA ILE A 85 -26.28 -9.01 -1.26
C ILE A 85 -26.00 -9.36 -2.71
N ALA A 86 -26.27 -8.44 -3.62
CA ALA A 86 -25.93 -8.61 -5.04
C ALA A 86 -24.41 -8.79 -5.21
N ARG A 87 -24.03 -9.65 -6.16
CA ARG A 87 -22.60 -9.95 -6.45
C ARG A 87 -21.88 -8.77 -7.06
N SER A 88 -22.54 -8.06 -8.01
CA SER A 88 -21.98 -6.86 -8.64
C SER A 88 -22.17 -5.62 -7.79
N ASN A 89 -21.21 -4.71 -7.87
CA ASN A 89 -21.32 -3.37 -7.30
C ASN A 89 -22.26 -2.46 -8.12
N ASP A 90 -22.44 -2.77 -9.42
CA ASP A 90 -23.30 -2.01 -10.33
C ASP A 90 -24.76 -2.07 -9.90
N ALA A 91 -25.20 -3.22 -9.31
CA ALA A 91 -26.52 -3.37 -8.73
C ALA A 91 -26.86 -2.33 -7.62
N TYR A 92 -25.83 -1.68 -7.09
CA TYR A 92 -25.93 -0.65 -6.05
C TYR A 92 -25.50 0.74 -6.55
N GLY A 93 -25.30 0.93 -7.85
CA GLY A 93 -24.87 2.20 -8.42
C GLY A 93 -23.49 2.66 -7.92
N ILE A 94 -22.61 1.72 -7.51
CA ILE A 94 -21.29 2.05 -6.96
C ILE A 94 -20.34 2.35 -8.12
N PRO A 95 -19.78 3.57 -8.20
CA PRO A 95 -18.91 3.95 -9.32
C PRO A 95 -17.67 3.07 -9.43
N GLU A 96 -17.16 2.93 -10.66
CA GLU A 96 -15.86 2.31 -10.87
C GLU A 96 -14.74 3.10 -10.21
N ARG A 97 -13.77 2.39 -9.68
CA ARG A 97 -12.56 3.01 -9.14
C ARG A 97 -11.56 3.25 -10.27
N VAL A 98 -11.17 4.50 -10.45
CA VAL A 98 -10.04 4.85 -11.31
C VAL A 98 -8.75 4.52 -10.57
N TYR A 99 -8.00 3.54 -11.07
CA TYR A 99 -6.72 3.11 -10.48
C TYR A 99 -5.53 3.85 -11.07
N VAL A 100 -5.60 4.18 -12.35
CA VAL A 100 -4.52 4.82 -13.10
C VAL A 100 -4.94 6.23 -13.47
N THR A 101 -4.15 7.19 -13.05
CA THR A 101 -4.30 8.60 -13.42
C THR A 101 -2.95 9.09 -13.94
N ASN A 102 -2.98 10.08 -14.85
CA ASN A 102 -1.75 10.75 -15.30
C ASN A 102 -1.42 11.94 -14.38
N VAL A 103 -1.67 11.78 -13.08
CA VAL A 103 -1.33 12.75 -12.04
C VAL A 103 -0.31 12.12 -11.11
N SER A 104 0.85 12.76 -10.98
CA SER A 104 1.92 12.28 -10.11
C SER A 104 1.49 12.30 -8.63
N LYS A 105 1.79 11.20 -7.94
CA LYS A 105 1.72 11.08 -6.47
C LYS A 105 3.11 10.91 -5.86
N ALA A 106 4.14 11.25 -6.63
CA ALA A 106 5.50 11.22 -6.15
C ALA A 106 5.71 12.28 -5.06
N VAL A 107 6.39 11.87 -4.02
CA VAL A 107 6.83 12.75 -2.94
C VAL A 107 8.32 12.51 -2.77
N GLU A 108 9.10 13.56 -2.98
CA GLU A 108 10.52 13.54 -2.67
C GLU A 108 10.72 13.63 -1.15
N LEU A 109 11.72 12.95 -0.62
CA LEU A 109 12.05 13.02 0.80
C LEU A 109 12.70 14.37 1.09
N ASN A 110 11.99 15.22 1.84
CA ASN A 110 12.47 16.56 2.19
C ASN A 110 13.57 16.45 3.27
N PRO A 111 14.80 16.95 3.00
CA PRO A 111 15.92 16.86 3.93
C PRO A 111 15.65 17.54 5.30
N THR A 112 15.06 18.74 5.27
CA THR A 112 14.77 19.50 6.51
C THR A 112 13.76 18.76 7.40
N LYS A 113 12.73 18.17 6.80
CA LYS A 113 11.78 17.33 7.56
C LYS A 113 12.43 16.07 8.08
N LEU A 114 13.33 15.46 7.31
CA LEU A 114 14.08 14.27 7.73
C LEU A 114 14.98 14.58 8.93
N GLU A 115 15.63 15.73 8.98
CA GLU A 115 16.45 16.19 10.12
C GLU A 115 15.64 16.34 11.41
N SER A 116 14.33 16.57 11.31
CA SER A 116 13.42 16.64 12.47
C SER A 116 13.05 15.25 13.01
N VAL A 117 13.36 14.16 12.28
CA VAL A 117 13.12 12.80 12.73
C VAL A 117 14.22 12.38 13.70
N THR A 118 13.91 12.29 14.99
CA THR A 118 14.90 12.01 16.05
C THR A 118 15.22 10.52 16.23
N ASP A 119 14.33 9.62 15.79
CA ASP A 119 14.57 8.17 15.83
C ASP A 119 15.40 7.73 14.62
N PRO A 120 16.66 7.29 14.82
CA PRO A 120 17.56 6.98 13.71
C PRO A 120 17.06 5.80 12.84
N TYR A 121 16.33 4.86 13.41
CA TYR A 121 15.74 3.74 12.68
C TYR A 121 14.59 4.18 11.77
N THR A 122 13.80 5.15 12.22
CA THR A 122 12.76 5.77 11.39
C THR A 122 13.37 6.58 10.25
N ALA A 123 14.38 7.41 10.54
CA ALA A 123 15.08 8.20 9.52
C ALA A 123 15.71 7.28 8.45
N MET A 124 16.38 6.23 8.86
CA MET A 124 16.98 5.23 7.95
C MET A 124 15.90 4.50 7.13
N SER A 125 14.78 4.11 7.73
CA SER A 125 13.66 3.50 7.00
C SER A 125 13.11 4.43 5.91
N LEU A 126 12.97 5.74 6.17
CA LEU A 126 12.51 6.73 5.19
C LEU A 126 13.51 6.89 4.04
N ARG A 127 14.81 6.98 4.35
CA ARG A 127 15.88 7.06 3.35
C ARG A 127 15.88 5.83 2.44
N LEU A 128 15.76 4.62 2.99
CA LEU A 128 15.68 3.38 2.21
C LEU A 128 14.41 3.28 1.36
N GLN A 129 13.27 3.80 1.85
CA GLN A 129 12.05 3.89 1.04
C GLN A 129 12.25 4.79 -0.18
N SER A 130 12.90 5.93 0.01
CA SER A 130 13.18 6.87 -1.07
C SER A 130 14.19 6.30 -2.08
N ALA A 131 15.30 5.75 -1.60
CA ALA A 131 16.41 5.29 -2.44
C ALA A 131 16.10 4.00 -3.22
N PHE A 132 15.33 3.07 -2.65
CA PHE A 132 15.07 1.74 -3.21
C PHE A 132 13.59 1.45 -3.48
N GLY A 133 12.71 2.43 -3.32
CA GLY A 133 11.27 2.24 -3.51
C GLY A 133 10.65 1.21 -2.56
N LEU A 134 11.21 0.98 -1.37
CA LEU A 134 10.70 0.01 -0.41
C LEU A 134 9.32 0.41 0.12
N ARG A 135 8.49 -0.59 0.44
CA ARG A 135 7.30 -0.33 1.25
C ARG A 135 7.72 -0.06 2.70
N ARG A 136 6.93 0.70 3.43
CA ARG A 136 7.20 0.99 4.85
C ARG A 136 7.49 -0.28 5.67
N GLU A 137 6.69 -1.33 5.51
CA GLU A 137 6.90 -2.58 6.23
C GLU A 137 8.23 -3.25 5.85
N GLU A 138 8.59 -3.21 4.57
CA GLU A 138 9.85 -3.75 4.05
C GLU A 138 11.04 -3.01 4.63
N SER A 139 10.99 -1.65 4.64
CA SER A 139 12.09 -0.83 5.14
C SER A 139 12.26 -0.91 6.66
N ILE A 140 11.21 -1.20 7.44
CA ILE A 140 11.31 -1.44 8.88
C ILE A 140 11.86 -2.84 9.18
N LYS A 141 11.45 -3.85 8.41
CA LYS A 141 11.82 -5.26 8.65
C LYS A 141 13.14 -5.67 8.02
N ILE A 142 13.69 -4.88 7.10
CA ILE A 142 14.94 -5.22 6.41
C ILE A 142 16.06 -5.47 7.42
N GLN A 143 16.87 -6.51 7.16
CA GLN A 143 18.15 -6.79 7.80
C GLN A 143 19.23 -6.40 6.79
N PRO A 144 19.81 -5.19 6.88
CA PRO A 144 20.68 -4.67 5.82
C PRO A 144 21.87 -5.55 5.51
N GLU A 145 22.54 -6.08 6.53
CA GLU A 145 23.67 -7.00 6.38
C GLU A 145 23.28 -8.26 5.61
N TRP A 146 22.15 -8.85 5.94
CA TRP A 146 21.65 -10.03 5.24
C TRP A 146 21.12 -9.72 3.83
N ALA A 147 20.54 -8.54 3.63
CA ALA A 147 19.94 -8.13 2.36
C ALA A 147 20.97 -7.77 1.29
N ASP A 148 22.14 -7.34 1.68
CA ASP A 148 23.23 -6.96 0.78
C ASP A 148 23.77 -8.17 0.01
N ARG A 149 23.71 -8.11 -1.34
CA ARG A 149 24.22 -9.14 -2.25
C ARG A 149 25.30 -8.57 -3.19
N GLY A 150 26.01 -7.52 -2.78
CA GLY A 150 26.96 -6.81 -3.62
C GLY A 150 26.26 -5.81 -4.52
N ASP A 151 25.88 -6.17 -5.71
CA ASP A 151 25.26 -5.27 -6.69
C ASP A 151 23.75 -5.12 -6.53
N THR A 152 23.12 -5.89 -5.63
CA THR A 152 21.68 -5.87 -5.37
C THR A 152 21.38 -5.93 -3.88
N ILE A 153 20.19 -5.47 -3.50
CA ILE A 153 19.56 -5.81 -2.22
C ILE A 153 18.50 -6.87 -2.45
N PHE A 154 18.53 -7.93 -1.65
CA PHE A 154 17.54 -9.00 -1.68
C PHE A 154 16.51 -8.83 -0.55
N LEU A 155 15.22 -8.85 -0.92
CA LEU A 155 14.11 -8.74 0.03
C LEU A 155 13.43 -10.09 0.24
N LYS A 156 13.41 -10.55 1.50
CA LYS A 156 12.75 -11.80 1.90
C LYS A 156 11.23 -11.74 1.71
N ALA A 157 10.64 -12.86 1.38
CA ALA A 157 9.19 -13.06 1.34
C ALA A 157 8.49 -12.60 2.64
N SER A 158 9.09 -12.84 3.80
CA SER A 158 8.52 -12.48 5.11
C SER A 158 8.47 -10.99 5.40
N TRP A 159 9.24 -10.19 4.67
CA TRP A 159 9.22 -8.72 4.79
C TRP A 159 8.20 -8.08 3.84
N ALA A 160 7.88 -8.78 2.74
CA ALA A 160 7.12 -8.25 1.63
C ALA A 160 5.62 -8.58 1.71
N LYS A 161 4.78 -7.61 1.35
CA LYS A 161 3.35 -7.86 1.15
C LYS A 161 3.17 -8.86 -0.01
N GLY A 162 2.40 -9.90 0.23
CA GLY A 162 2.17 -10.97 -0.75
C GLY A 162 3.26 -12.06 -0.75
N LYS A 163 4.16 -12.03 0.23
CA LYS A 163 5.21 -13.05 0.44
C LYS A 163 6.06 -13.31 -0.81
N ARG A 164 6.55 -12.25 -1.45
CA ARG A 164 7.37 -12.34 -2.66
C ARG A 164 8.76 -11.79 -2.43
N GLU A 165 9.70 -12.62 -2.72
CA GLU A 165 11.11 -12.25 -2.77
C GLU A 165 11.39 -11.44 -4.02
N ARG A 166 12.38 -10.57 -3.94
CA ARG A 166 12.90 -9.84 -5.09
C ARG A 166 14.25 -9.22 -4.83
N GLU A 167 14.91 -8.90 -5.91
CA GLU A 167 16.14 -8.14 -5.90
C GLU A 167 15.89 -6.73 -6.45
N ILE A 168 16.61 -5.77 -5.91
CA ILE A 168 16.62 -4.39 -6.37
C ILE A 168 18.07 -3.99 -6.59
N PRO A 169 18.46 -3.50 -7.78
CA PRO A 169 19.84 -3.16 -8.06
C PRO A 169 20.29 -1.94 -7.24
N ILE A 170 21.56 -1.97 -6.84
CA ILE A 170 22.28 -0.81 -6.31
C ILE A 170 22.92 -0.13 -7.50
N ARG A 171 22.44 1.07 -7.84
CA ARG A 171 22.71 1.72 -9.12
C ARG A 171 23.76 2.82 -9.06
N ASN A 172 24.03 3.32 -7.86
CA ASN A 172 24.94 4.44 -7.65
C ASN A 172 25.63 4.37 -6.28
N ALA A 173 26.63 5.23 -6.09
CA ALA A 173 27.43 5.28 -4.87
C ALA A 173 26.59 5.72 -3.65
N GLU A 174 25.61 6.60 -3.84
CA GLU A 174 24.75 7.08 -2.77
C GLU A 174 23.88 5.95 -2.19
N GLN A 175 23.34 5.09 -3.06
CA GLN A 175 22.58 3.90 -2.63
C GLN A 175 23.49 2.91 -1.89
N ARG A 176 24.73 2.71 -2.34
CA ARG A 176 25.72 1.86 -1.68
C ARG A 176 26.05 2.41 -0.30
N GLN A 177 26.42 3.68 -0.21
CA GLN A 177 26.72 4.34 1.05
C GLN A 177 25.53 4.24 2.03
N LEU A 178 24.32 4.51 1.57
CA LEU A 178 23.12 4.41 2.39
C LEU A 178 22.91 3.00 2.95
N LEU A 179 23.16 1.96 2.15
CA LEU A 179 23.06 0.59 2.63
C LEU A 179 24.15 0.27 3.67
N ASP A 180 25.36 0.78 3.51
CA ASP A 180 26.45 0.60 4.47
C ASP A 180 26.15 1.34 5.79
N GLU A 181 25.61 2.54 5.74
CA GLU A 181 25.09 3.26 6.93
C GLU A 181 23.96 2.46 7.63
N ALA A 182 23.06 1.86 6.86
CA ALA A 182 21.99 1.02 7.40
C ALA A 182 22.53 -0.25 8.09
N LYS A 183 23.60 -0.86 7.54
CA LYS A 183 24.32 -1.99 8.15
C LYS A 183 24.98 -1.59 9.47
N GLN A 184 25.63 -0.43 9.51
CA GLN A 184 26.22 0.09 10.74
C GLN A 184 25.18 0.34 11.83
N LEU A 185 24.03 0.90 11.47
CA LEU A 185 22.93 1.16 12.42
C LEU A 185 22.30 -0.11 12.94
N ALA A 186 22.00 -1.07 12.07
CA ALA A 186 21.25 -2.29 12.41
C ALA A 186 22.14 -3.42 12.93
N GLY A 187 23.44 -3.40 12.63
CA GLY A 187 24.35 -4.51 12.84
C GLY A 187 23.81 -5.77 12.15
N THR A 188 23.81 -6.90 12.82
CA THR A 188 23.24 -8.16 12.31
C THR A 188 21.71 -8.23 12.38
N GLY A 189 21.06 -7.19 12.97
CA GLY A 189 19.62 -7.11 13.17
C GLY A 189 18.88 -6.46 12.01
N SER A 190 17.63 -6.11 12.27
CA SER A 190 16.77 -5.34 11.36
C SER A 190 16.71 -3.86 11.76
N LEU A 191 15.98 -3.05 10.98
CA LEU A 191 15.65 -1.69 11.39
C LEU A 191 14.51 -1.66 12.44
N ILE A 192 14.39 -2.71 13.22
CA ILE A 192 13.62 -2.77 14.47
C ILE A 192 14.66 -2.91 15.58
N PRO A 193 14.83 -1.91 16.46
CA PRO A 193 15.74 -2.00 17.60
C PRO A 193 15.43 -3.24 18.46
N ARG A 194 16.45 -3.79 19.12
CA ARG A 194 16.29 -5.03 19.91
C ARG A 194 15.27 -4.92 21.04
N GLU A 195 15.09 -3.73 21.59
CA GLU A 195 14.16 -3.41 22.65
C GLU A 195 12.72 -3.18 22.18
N ARG A 196 12.46 -3.25 20.86
CA ARG A 196 11.13 -3.00 20.28
C ARG A 196 10.62 -4.17 19.47
N THR A 197 9.31 -4.36 19.52
CA THR A 197 8.58 -5.19 18.57
C THR A 197 8.35 -4.43 17.26
N TYR A 198 7.98 -5.14 16.19
CA TYR A 198 7.56 -4.50 14.94
C TYR A 198 6.40 -3.51 15.13
N VAL A 199 5.45 -3.82 16.00
CA VAL A 199 4.28 -2.96 16.25
C VAL A 199 4.70 -1.65 16.91
N GLU A 200 5.58 -1.73 17.90
CA GLU A 200 6.11 -0.54 18.60
C GLU A 200 6.95 0.32 17.66
N GLN A 201 7.83 -0.29 16.83
CA GLN A 201 8.59 0.46 15.84
C GLN A 201 7.70 1.08 14.76
N LEU A 202 6.63 0.41 14.35
CA LEU A 202 5.65 0.98 13.42
C LEU A 202 4.89 2.16 14.03
N GLN A 203 4.55 2.10 15.32
CA GLN A 203 3.92 3.22 16.04
C GLN A 203 4.90 4.38 16.17
N ARG A 204 6.16 4.10 16.54
CA ARG A 204 7.23 5.10 16.60
C ARG A 204 7.46 5.77 15.24
N PHE A 205 7.54 4.97 14.17
CA PHE A 205 7.67 5.48 12.80
C PHE A 205 6.54 6.46 12.45
N LYS A 206 5.28 6.12 12.78
CA LYS A 206 4.14 7.00 12.51
C LYS A 206 4.23 8.29 13.30
N ALA A 207 4.46 8.22 14.62
CA ALA A 207 4.59 9.38 15.47
C ALA A 207 5.68 10.32 14.98
N GLN A 208 6.84 9.81 14.63
CA GLN A 208 7.96 10.60 14.11
C GLN A 208 7.66 11.26 12.76
N CYS A 209 6.95 10.56 11.87
CA CYS A 209 6.50 11.15 10.59
C CYS A 209 5.49 12.28 10.85
N ASP A 210 4.53 12.05 11.74
CA ASP A 210 3.50 13.06 12.09
C ASP A 210 4.15 14.29 12.75
N GLU A 211 5.07 14.11 13.68
CA GLU A 211 5.83 15.19 14.35
C GLU A 211 6.68 15.99 13.36
N ALA A 212 7.32 15.34 12.39
CA ALA A 212 8.15 15.97 11.36
C ALA A 212 7.32 16.51 10.16
N GLY A 213 6.01 16.35 10.16
CA GLY A 213 5.14 16.74 9.04
C GLY A 213 5.45 15.97 7.75
N ILE A 214 5.89 14.71 7.85
CA ILE A 214 6.15 13.83 6.71
C ILE A 214 4.89 13.04 6.40
N ASP A 215 4.14 13.53 5.42
CA ASP A 215 2.92 12.90 4.92
C ASP A 215 3.18 12.02 3.71
N HIS A 216 2.17 11.19 3.38
CA HIS A 216 2.15 10.43 2.12
C HIS A 216 3.42 9.61 1.84
N VAL A 217 3.98 8.94 2.85
CA VAL A 217 5.24 8.17 2.78
C VAL A 217 5.29 7.20 1.59
N HIS A 218 4.12 6.69 1.14
CA HIS A 218 4.05 5.86 -0.07
C HIS A 218 4.40 6.65 -1.35
N GLY A 219 4.37 7.97 -1.30
CA GLY A 219 4.81 8.86 -2.38
C GLY A 219 6.29 8.71 -2.72
N HIS A 220 7.15 8.32 -1.77
CA HIS A 220 8.57 8.03 -2.03
C HIS A 220 8.74 6.86 -3.02
N ARG A 221 7.84 5.88 -2.96
CA ARG A 221 7.85 4.77 -3.91
C ARG A 221 7.35 5.19 -5.31
N HIS A 222 6.42 6.16 -5.39
CA HIS A 222 6.07 6.79 -6.65
C HIS A 222 7.26 7.58 -7.22
N HIS A 223 7.95 8.34 -6.37
CA HIS A 223 9.15 9.10 -6.75
C HIS A 223 10.22 8.17 -7.32
N TYR A 224 10.60 7.11 -6.58
CA TYR A 224 11.53 6.08 -7.05
C TYR A 224 11.13 5.52 -8.42
N SER A 225 9.86 5.15 -8.59
CA SER A 225 9.38 4.54 -9.83
C SER A 225 9.48 5.50 -11.03
N GLN A 226 9.15 6.77 -10.82
CA GLN A 226 9.17 7.79 -11.86
C GLN A 226 10.60 8.18 -12.23
N THR A 227 11.48 8.35 -11.25
CA THR A 227 12.92 8.58 -11.50
C THR A 227 13.54 7.40 -12.24
N ARG A 228 13.25 6.18 -11.78
CA ARG A 228 13.73 4.96 -12.42
C ARG A 228 13.25 4.80 -13.85
N TYR A 229 12.01 5.18 -14.14
CA TYR A 229 11.46 5.17 -15.49
C TYR A 229 12.23 6.14 -16.40
N GLN A 230 12.50 7.34 -15.92
CA GLN A 230 13.26 8.33 -16.70
C GLN A 230 14.70 7.89 -16.95
N GLU A 231 15.35 7.22 -15.97
CA GLU A 231 16.68 6.64 -16.16
C GLU A 231 16.70 5.56 -17.26
N LEU A 232 15.66 4.72 -17.32
CA LEU A 232 15.59 3.60 -18.26
C LEU A 232 15.16 4.02 -19.66
N THR A 233 14.34 5.07 -19.78
CA THR A 233 13.73 5.47 -21.05
C THR A 233 14.36 6.72 -21.65
N GLY A 234 14.92 7.60 -20.83
CA GLY A 234 15.41 8.93 -21.23
C GLY A 234 14.34 10.02 -21.26
N TRP A 235 13.06 9.70 -20.92
CA TRP A 235 11.97 10.67 -20.87
C TRP A 235 11.08 10.50 -19.63
N ALA A 236 10.31 11.54 -19.28
CA ALA A 236 9.38 11.52 -18.17
C ALA A 236 8.21 10.56 -18.43
N CYS A 237 7.69 9.92 -17.38
CA CYS A 237 6.50 9.07 -17.48
C CYS A 237 5.21 9.90 -17.66
N PRO A 238 4.10 9.31 -18.15
CA PRO A 238 2.82 10.02 -18.31
C PRO A 238 2.32 10.72 -17.04
N ALA A 239 2.55 10.16 -15.86
CA ALA A 239 2.17 10.81 -14.59
C ALA A 239 2.95 12.10 -14.31
N GLN A 240 4.11 12.30 -14.94
CA GLN A 240 4.94 13.52 -14.86
C GLN A 240 4.80 14.41 -16.11
N GLY A 241 3.78 14.18 -16.95
CA GLY A 241 3.54 14.94 -18.16
C GLY A 241 4.32 14.45 -19.38
N GLY A 242 4.99 13.32 -19.28
CA GLY A 242 5.64 12.66 -20.42
C GLY A 242 4.64 12.02 -21.40
N PRO A 243 5.13 11.47 -22.51
CA PRO A 243 4.28 10.91 -23.56
C PRO A 243 3.47 9.72 -23.04
N THR A 244 2.18 9.70 -23.39
CA THR A 244 1.30 8.54 -23.18
C THR A 244 1.62 7.45 -24.19
N SER A 245 1.17 6.22 -23.93
CA SER A 245 1.39 5.08 -24.83
C SER A 245 0.90 5.31 -26.26
N ARG A 246 -0.06 6.23 -26.48
CA ARG A 246 -0.57 6.59 -27.81
C ARG A 246 0.33 7.54 -28.59
N GLN A 247 1.27 8.18 -27.91
CA GLN A 247 2.18 9.18 -28.47
C GLN A 247 3.58 8.60 -28.73
N LEU A 248 3.84 7.36 -28.34
CA LEU A 248 5.13 6.69 -28.52
C LEU A 248 5.24 6.08 -29.92
N THR A 249 6.45 6.10 -30.49
CA THR A 249 6.78 5.31 -31.69
C THR A 249 6.85 3.83 -31.32
N PRO A 250 6.83 2.91 -32.30
CA PRO A 250 6.97 1.47 -32.03
C PRO A 250 8.25 1.12 -31.22
N GLU A 251 9.37 1.76 -31.53
CA GLU A 251 10.63 1.58 -30.82
C GLU A 251 10.53 2.09 -29.37
N GLN A 252 9.93 3.26 -29.17
CA GLN A 252 9.70 3.82 -27.85
C GLN A 252 8.72 2.99 -27.02
N MET A 253 7.70 2.36 -27.66
CA MET A 253 6.79 1.44 -26.96
C MET A 253 7.52 0.22 -26.40
N GLN A 254 8.53 -0.30 -27.12
CA GLN A 254 9.33 -1.41 -26.60
C GLN A 254 10.16 -0.98 -25.41
N ILE A 255 10.83 0.18 -25.47
CA ILE A 255 11.60 0.75 -24.35
C ILE A 255 10.69 1.00 -23.14
N ASP A 256 9.51 1.62 -23.33
CA ASP A 256 8.50 1.85 -22.28
C ASP A 256 8.08 0.53 -21.60
N ARG A 257 7.80 -0.50 -22.40
CA ARG A 257 7.41 -1.81 -21.91
C ARG A 257 8.50 -2.45 -21.06
N ASP A 258 9.75 -2.45 -21.55
CA ASP A 258 10.88 -3.04 -20.85
C ASP A 258 11.19 -2.30 -19.55
N ALA A 259 11.12 -0.97 -19.56
CA ALA A 259 11.25 -0.14 -18.36
C ALA A 259 10.17 -0.45 -17.33
N ARG A 260 8.89 -0.56 -17.75
CA ARG A 260 7.77 -0.91 -16.87
C ARG A 260 7.91 -2.31 -16.27
N LEU A 261 8.39 -3.28 -17.03
CA LEU A 261 8.63 -4.64 -16.55
C LEU A 261 9.76 -4.67 -15.53
N THR A 262 10.87 -3.98 -15.80
CA THR A 262 12.00 -3.83 -14.88
C THR A 262 11.53 -3.23 -13.55
N ILE A 263 10.85 -2.08 -13.59
CA ILE A 263 10.32 -1.42 -12.39
C ILE A 263 9.30 -2.31 -11.67
N SER A 264 8.46 -3.03 -12.42
CA SER A 264 7.51 -3.98 -11.84
C SER A 264 8.22 -5.07 -11.01
N GLY A 265 9.33 -5.60 -11.52
CA GLY A 265 10.19 -6.54 -10.81
C GLY A 265 10.80 -5.92 -9.54
N GLU A 266 11.47 -4.77 -9.66
CA GLU A 266 12.07 -4.02 -8.55
C GLU A 266 11.04 -3.70 -7.45
N LEU A 267 9.80 -3.38 -7.83
CA LEU A 267 8.70 -3.12 -6.91
C LEU A 267 8.02 -4.40 -6.37
N GLY A 268 8.34 -5.58 -6.88
CA GLY A 268 7.71 -6.85 -6.47
C GLY A 268 6.24 -6.94 -6.89
N HIS A 269 5.94 -6.49 -8.11
CA HIS A 269 4.65 -6.67 -8.75
C HIS A 269 4.71 -7.80 -9.77
N ASN A 270 3.59 -8.48 -10.03
CA ASN A 270 3.54 -9.56 -11.03
C ASN A 270 2.96 -9.12 -12.36
N ARG A 271 2.51 -7.88 -12.44
CA ARG A 271 1.77 -7.39 -13.59
C ARG A 271 2.23 -5.97 -13.91
N GLU A 272 2.55 -5.73 -15.14
CA GLU A 272 2.83 -4.39 -15.67
C GLU A 272 1.70 -3.39 -15.33
N SER A 273 0.45 -3.86 -15.37
CA SER A 273 -0.73 -3.02 -15.05
C SER A 273 -0.68 -2.38 -13.65
N VAL A 274 0.03 -2.98 -12.68
CA VAL A 274 0.21 -2.38 -11.35
C VAL A 274 1.21 -1.24 -11.40
N THR A 275 2.22 -1.32 -12.25
CA THR A 275 3.23 -0.26 -12.44
C THR A 275 2.60 1.00 -13.02
N SER A 276 1.52 0.88 -13.81
CA SER A 276 0.76 2.01 -14.32
C SER A 276 0.14 2.90 -13.23
N ILE A 277 -0.05 2.39 -12.01
CA ILE A 277 -0.51 3.20 -10.86
C ILE A 277 0.54 4.25 -10.47
N TYR A 278 1.82 3.95 -10.70
CA TYR A 278 2.95 4.82 -10.36
C TYR A 278 3.33 5.76 -11.51
N LEU A 279 3.23 5.25 -12.74
CA LEU A 279 3.79 5.91 -13.95
C LEU A 279 2.73 6.58 -14.84
N GLY A 280 1.45 6.27 -14.66
CA GLY A 280 0.42 6.65 -15.62
C GLY A 280 0.43 5.77 -16.89
N ARG A 281 -0.41 6.15 -17.86
CA ARG A 281 -0.54 5.46 -19.17
C ARG A 281 -0.65 6.44 -20.31
#